data_bdb90d3940c4c7124e89c82b6913d007
#
_entry.id   bdb90d3940c4c7124e89c82b6913d007
#
_cell.length_a   1.000
_cell.length_b   1.000
_cell.length_c   1.000
_cell.angle_alpha   90.00
_cell.angle_beta   90.00
_cell.angle_gamma   90.00
#
_symmetry.space_group_name_H-M   'P 1'
#
loop_
_entity.id
_entity.type
_entity.pdbx_description
1 polymer ?
#
loop_
_entity_poly.entity_id
_entity_poly.type
_entity_poly.pdbx_seq_one_letter_code
_entity_poly.pdbx_strand_id
1 'polypeptide(L)'
;MADLSYDKIEVGTEYGPWKYPLKERIARHLEAVENAHPWHHQRSPWGPPVAPPSILGNAALRFLDSIAPVPPGTLHAKHEIETAAALRLDRQPAGYGRFADKYEKRGRRWFVFETRWRDETGLIIGKSIVTMAFPSEQRTVNSDQEGRSQKSEIRERNGEMTPIVRALTQEKLTAYSEDSANALRGLSIHVQPEAAKKAGFETTVAQGLMSADYISEMMTSLLGKEWFENAKLSLASLRPVLSGETLTANGRLAESAPEGAVVRRTYEVWCENALGEAVTAGTATALVRPD
;
A
#
# COMPACT_ATOMS: atom_id res chain seq x y z
N MET A 1 -18.59 12.44 -11.39
CA MET A 1 -17.30 12.40 -12.13
C MET A 1 -17.30 11.12 -12.94
N ALA A 2 -16.81 11.13 -14.19
CA ALA A 2 -16.72 9.93 -15.03
C ALA A 2 -15.53 9.08 -14.55
N ASP A 3 -15.65 7.75 -14.71
CA ASP A 3 -14.57 6.83 -14.38
C ASP A 3 -13.34 7.04 -15.28
N LEU A 4 -12.16 6.69 -14.74
CA LEU A 4 -10.92 6.67 -15.48
C LEU A 4 -11.05 5.74 -16.69
N SER A 5 -10.61 6.20 -17.85
CA SER A 5 -10.60 5.44 -19.09
C SER A 5 -9.18 5.37 -19.64
N TYR A 6 -8.78 4.19 -20.10
CA TYR A 6 -7.44 3.97 -20.68
C TYR A 6 -7.11 4.94 -21.81
N ASP A 7 -8.07 5.18 -22.69
CA ASP A 7 -7.86 6.03 -23.87
C ASP A 7 -7.68 7.51 -23.50
N LYS A 8 -8.24 7.94 -22.35
CA LYS A 8 -8.13 9.31 -21.83
C LYS A 8 -6.88 9.54 -20.98
N ILE A 9 -6.11 8.51 -20.68
CA ILE A 9 -4.85 8.67 -19.95
C ILE A 9 -3.83 9.33 -20.87
N GLU A 10 -3.31 10.48 -20.44
CA GLU A 10 -2.21 11.18 -21.06
C GLU A 10 -0.95 10.98 -20.21
N VAL A 11 0.00 10.18 -20.73
CA VAL A 11 1.26 9.88 -20.05
C VAL A 11 2.09 11.16 -19.97
N GLY A 12 2.64 11.43 -18.77
CA GLY A 12 3.47 12.60 -18.51
C GLY A 12 2.72 13.85 -18.05
N THR A 13 1.39 13.93 -18.23
CA THR A 13 0.61 15.06 -17.71
C THR A 13 0.66 15.10 -16.19
N GLU A 14 1.06 16.25 -15.64
CA GLU A 14 1.15 16.47 -14.20
C GLU A 14 -0.16 17.02 -13.62
N TYR A 15 -0.55 16.51 -12.46
CA TYR A 15 -1.71 16.91 -11.67
C TYR A 15 -1.24 17.42 -10.30
N GLY A 16 -1.99 18.32 -9.72
CA GLY A 16 -1.72 18.87 -8.39
C GLY A 16 -1.28 20.34 -8.42
N PRO A 17 -0.91 20.92 -7.26
CA PRO A 17 -0.83 20.26 -5.94
C PRO A 17 -2.20 19.83 -5.40
N TRP A 18 -2.29 18.61 -4.88
CA TRP A 18 -3.46 18.10 -4.17
C TRP A 18 -3.14 17.93 -2.68
N LYS A 19 -3.87 18.64 -1.82
CA LYS A 19 -3.68 18.58 -0.36
C LYS A 19 -4.34 17.32 0.19
N TYR A 20 -3.55 16.44 0.78
CA TYR A 20 -4.08 15.25 1.46
C TYR A 20 -4.61 15.64 2.83
N PRO A 21 -5.88 15.35 3.16
CA PRO A 21 -6.49 15.69 4.45
C PRO A 21 -5.99 14.75 5.57
N LEU A 22 -4.70 14.85 5.90
CA LEU A 22 -4.01 13.93 6.82
C LEU A 22 -4.65 13.93 8.21
N LYS A 23 -4.91 15.13 8.77
CA LYS A 23 -5.42 15.27 10.13
C LYS A 23 -6.80 14.62 10.33
N GLU A 24 -7.64 14.73 9.30
CA GLU A 24 -9.01 14.20 9.31
C GLU A 24 -9.03 12.67 9.13
N ARG A 25 -7.98 12.10 8.57
CA ARG A 25 -7.94 10.69 8.16
C ARG A 25 -7.09 9.80 9.04
N ILE A 26 -6.03 10.36 9.62
CA ILE A 26 -4.98 9.55 10.25
C ILE A 26 -5.49 8.70 11.41
N ALA A 27 -6.35 9.26 12.27
CA ALA A 27 -6.88 8.53 13.43
C ALA A 27 -7.64 7.27 12.99
N ARG A 28 -8.58 7.44 12.04
CA ARG A 28 -9.36 6.34 11.48
C ARG A 28 -8.48 5.31 10.73
N HIS A 29 -7.46 5.79 10.00
CA HIS A 29 -6.52 4.91 9.32
C HIS A 29 -5.76 4.03 10.31
N LEU A 30 -5.19 4.62 11.37
CA LEU A 30 -4.46 3.89 12.41
C LEU A 30 -5.35 2.90 13.17
N GLU A 31 -6.60 3.28 13.45
CA GLU A 31 -7.59 2.39 14.05
C GLU A 31 -7.93 1.20 13.13
N ALA A 32 -8.18 1.48 11.83
CA ALA A 32 -8.51 0.43 10.86
C ALA A 32 -7.43 -0.64 10.72
N VAL A 33 -6.15 -0.26 10.83
CA VAL A 33 -5.00 -1.17 10.75
C VAL A 33 -4.46 -1.59 12.12
N GLU A 34 -5.06 -1.09 13.21
CA GLU A 34 -4.64 -1.34 14.61
C GLU A 34 -3.15 -1.02 14.86
N ASN A 35 -2.65 0.02 14.22
CA ASN A 35 -1.27 0.44 14.42
C ASN A 35 -1.13 1.30 15.68
N ALA A 36 -0.68 0.68 16.76
CA ALA A 36 -0.50 1.32 18.07
C ALA A 36 0.94 1.80 18.32
N HIS A 37 1.78 1.88 17.29
CA HIS A 37 3.16 2.30 17.49
C HIS A 37 3.22 3.72 18.11
N PRO A 38 3.98 3.93 19.21
CA PRO A 38 3.93 5.19 20.00
C PRO A 38 4.18 6.45 19.19
N TRP A 39 5.02 6.40 18.16
CA TRP A 39 5.35 7.56 17.33
C TRP A 39 4.18 8.12 16.52
N HIS A 40 3.12 7.34 16.33
CA HIS A 40 1.90 7.80 15.64
C HIS A 40 0.92 8.52 16.56
N HIS A 41 1.03 8.28 17.88
CA HIS A 41 0.09 8.78 18.89
C HIS A 41 0.73 9.78 19.87
N GLN A 42 2.04 9.74 20.00
CA GLN A 42 2.81 10.50 20.98
C GLN A 42 3.98 11.22 20.29
N ARG A 43 4.83 11.82 21.12
CA ARG A 43 6.04 12.48 20.63
C ARG A 43 6.96 11.46 19.95
N SER A 44 7.41 11.80 18.74
CA SER A 44 8.35 11.02 17.94
C SER A 44 9.77 11.60 18.00
N PRO A 45 10.77 10.93 17.41
CA PRO A 45 12.13 11.48 17.26
C PRO A 45 12.20 12.79 16.47
N TRP A 46 11.18 13.13 15.70
CA TRP A 46 11.06 14.41 14.96
C TRP A 46 10.22 15.45 15.70
N GLY A 47 9.92 15.22 16.98
CA GLY A 47 9.13 16.08 17.84
C GLY A 47 7.66 15.67 17.89
N PRO A 48 6.77 16.20 17.03
CA PRO A 48 5.36 15.79 16.97
C PRO A 48 5.18 14.34 16.56
N PRO A 49 3.96 13.75 16.72
CA PRO A 49 3.63 12.48 16.12
C PRO A 49 3.82 12.48 14.59
N VAL A 50 4.11 11.31 14.03
CA VAL A 50 4.33 11.12 12.59
C VAL A 50 3.35 10.09 12.02
N ALA A 51 2.99 10.25 10.76
CA ALA A 51 2.21 9.24 10.04
C ALA A 51 3.07 8.01 9.72
N PRO A 52 2.49 6.79 9.64
CA PRO A 52 3.22 5.63 9.14
C PRO A 52 3.65 5.86 7.68
N PRO A 53 4.85 5.41 7.27
CA PRO A 53 5.32 5.58 5.89
C PRO A 53 4.36 5.03 4.81
N SER A 54 3.63 3.96 5.11
CA SER A 54 2.62 3.35 4.24
C SER A 54 1.45 4.28 3.88
N ILE A 55 1.21 5.34 4.66
CA ILE A 55 0.15 6.33 4.37
C ILE A 55 0.29 6.95 2.97
N LEU A 56 1.52 7.07 2.45
CA LEU A 56 1.78 7.60 1.12
C LEU A 56 1.10 6.76 0.02
N GLY A 57 0.97 5.45 0.23
CA GLY A 57 0.23 4.57 -0.66
C GLY A 57 -1.27 4.86 -0.66
N ASN A 58 -1.87 5.00 0.52
CA ASN A 58 -3.27 5.39 0.65
C ASN A 58 -3.52 6.78 0.06
N ALA A 59 -2.67 7.74 0.37
CA ALA A 59 -2.76 9.10 -0.16
C ALA A 59 -2.69 9.11 -1.71
N ALA A 60 -1.84 8.27 -2.33
CA ALA A 60 -1.73 8.16 -3.78
C ALA A 60 -3.04 7.67 -4.43
N LEU A 61 -3.70 6.65 -3.84
CA LEU A 61 -4.99 6.17 -4.33
C LEU A 61 -6.08 7.24 -4.20
N ARG A 62 -6.10 7.98 -3.09
CA ARG A 62 -7.06 9.07 -2.90
C ARG A 62 -6.83 10.23 -3.85
N PHE A 63 -5.57 10.50 -4.17
CA PHE A 63 -5.24 11.50 -5.19
C PHE A 63 -5.72 11.05 -6.57
N LEU A 64 -5.47 9.80 -6.94
CA LEU A 64 -5.98 9.23 -8.20
C LEU A 64 -7.51 9.32 -8.27
N ASP A 65 -8.22 8.94 -7.21
CA ASP A 65 -9.67 9.06 -7.08
C ASP A 65 -10.16 10.51 -7.27
N SER A 66 -9.36 11.51 -6.86
CA SER A 66 -9.71 12.93 -7.04
C SER A 66 -9.56 13.43 -8.47
N ILE A 67 -8.73 12.75 -9.29
CA ILE A 67 -8.58 13.03 -10.72
C ILE A 67 -9.70 12.33 -11.49
N ALA A 68 -9.81 11.02 -11.33
CA ALA A 68 -10.87 10.20 -11.89
C ALA A 68 -10.97 8.88 -11.11
N PRO A 69 -12.17 8.47 -10.63
CA PRO A 69 -12.34 7.20 -9.96
C PRO A 69 -11.92 6.04 -10.88
N VAL A 70 -11.22 5.07 -10.33
CA VAL A 70 -10.91 3.85 -11.08
C VAL A 70 -12.18 3.01 -11.28
N PRO A 71 -12.37 2.40 -12.46
CA PRO A 71 -13.54 1.56 -12.70
C PRO A 71 -13.61 0.40 -11.71
N PRO A 72 -14.81 0.01 -11.24
CA PRO A 72 -14.98 -1.20 -10.44
C PRO A 72 -14.38 -2.41 -11.14
N GLY A 73 -13.68 -3.27 -10.38
CA GLY A 73 -12.96 -4.43 -10.93
C GLY A 73 -11.54 -4.13 -11.43
N THR A 74 -11.06 -2.89 -11.29
CA THR A 74 -9.65 -2.55 -11.50
C THR A 74 -8.78 -3.31 -10.49
N LEU A 75 -7.75 -4.01 -10.98
CA LEU A 75 -6.81 -4.76 -10.16
C LEU A 75 -5.65 -3.87 -9.72
N HIS A 76 -5.46 -3.72 -8.43
CA HIS A 76 -4.25 -3.11 -7.85
C HIS A 76 -3.17 -4.20 -7.76
N ALA A 77 -2.27 -4.23 -8.74
CA ALA A 77 -1.32 -5.33 -8.90
C ALA A 77 0.01 -5.12 -8.18
N LYS A 78 0.53 -3.87 -8.17
CA LYS A 78 1.81 -3.53 -7.55
C LYS A 78 1.74 -2.15 -6.92
N HIS A 79 2.43 -2.00 -5.78
CA HIS A 79 2.62 -0.72 -5.12
C HIS A 79 4.07 -0.55 -4.66
N GLU A 80 4.63 0.63 -4.91
CA GLU A 80 5.94 1.02 -4.40
C GLU A 80 5.78 2.31 -3.58
N ILE A 81 6.46 2.36 -2.44
CA ILE A 81 6.52 3.54 -1.55
C ILE A 81 7.99 3.80 -1.26
N GLU A 82 8.44 5.03 -1.46
CA GLU A 82 9.77 5.49 -1.10
C GLU A 82 9.62 6.65 -0.10
N THR A 83 10.35 6.58 0.99
CA THR A 83 10.39 7.62 2.02
C THR A 83 11.66 8.44 1.88
N ALA A 84 11.58 9.74 2.08
CA ALA A 84 12.70 10.66 2.13
C ALA A 84 12.77 11.39 3.47
N ALA A 85 11.61 11.62 4.10
CA ALA A 85 11.50 12.22 5.43
C ALA A 85 10.22 11.77 6.12
N ALA A 86 10.20 11.80 7.44
CA ALA A 86 9.02 11.51 8.23
C ALA A 86 7.91 12.57 8.00
N LEU A 87 6.70 12.11 7.70
CA LEU A 87 5.53 12.98 7.59
C LEU A 87 4.96 13.26 8.98
N ARG A 88 5.21 14.46 9.50
CA ARG A 88 4.70 14.90 10.80
C ARG A 88 3.21 15.21 10.72
N LEU A 89 2.45 14.86 11.77
CA LEU A 89 1.00 15.07 11.80
C LEU A 89 0.59 16.55 11.96
N ASP A 90 1.51 17.43 12.36
CA ASP A 90 1.29 18.88 12.41
C ASP A 90 1.54 19.57 11.05
N ARG A 91 1.88 18.82 10.01
CA ARG A 91 2.18 19.30 8.66
C ARG A 91 1.05 18.98 7.68
N GLN A 92 0.96 19.79 6.61
CA GLN A 92 0.01 19.61 5.53
C GLN A 92 0.72 19.05 4.28
N PRO A 93 0.58 17.74 3.98
CA PRO A 93 1.18 17.19 2.78
C PRO A 93 0.39 17.58 1.52
N ALA A 94 1.14 17.86 0.44
CA ALA A 94 0.61 18.07 -0.89
C ALA A 94 1.25 17.09 -1.88
N GLY A 95 0.41 16.45 -2.68
CA GLY A 95 0.80 15.50 -3.72
C GLY A 95 0.84 16.16 -5.10
N TYR A 96 1.82 15.74 -5.88
CA TYR A 96 1.92 15.98 -7.33
C TYR A 96 1.92 14.61 -8.00
N GLY A 97 1.01 14.39 -8.93
CA GLY A 97 0.80 13.08 -9.55
C GLY A 97 0.91 13.13 -11.05
N ARG A 98 1.27 12.01 -11.66
CA ARG A 98 1.24 11.84 -13.12
C ARG A 98 0.99 10.39 -13.49
N PHE A 99 0.39 10.17 -14.63
CA PHE A 99 0.44 8.86 -15.26
C PHE A 99 1.84 8.69 -15.87
N ALA A 100 2.65 7.82 -15.24
CA ALA A 100 4.03 7.59 -15.66
C ALA A 100 4.12 6.67 -16.87
N ASP A 101 3.14 5.76 -17.04
CA ASP A 101 3.07 4.84 -18.15
C ASP A 101 1.65 4.31 -18.35
N LYS A 102 1.35 3.84 -19.57
CA LYS A 102 0.20 2.99 -19.89
C LYS A 102 0.59 2.00 -20.99
N TYR A 103 0.16 0.75 -20.83
CA TYR A 103 0.53 -0.32 -21.76
C TYR A 103 -0.50 -1.44 -21.79
N GLU A 104 -0.41 -2.28 -22.81
CA GLU A 104 -1.17 -3.52 -22.89
C GLU A 104 -0.26 -4.72 -22.66
N LYS A 105 -0.69 -5.65 -21.81
CA LYS A 105 0.05 -6.86 -21.49
C LYS A 105 -0.92 -8.00 -21.17
N ARG A 106 -0.73 -9.15 -21.82
CA ARG A 106 -1.56 -10.36 -21.63
C ARG A 106 -3.06 -10.07 -21.79
N GLY A 107 -3.43 -9.29 -22.81
CA GLY A 107 -4.81 -8.94 -23.09
C GLY A 107 -5.48 -7.98 -22.10
N ARG A 108 -4.71 -7.38 -21.20
CA ARG A 108 -5.21 -6.37 -20.25
C ARG A 108 -4.53 -5.02 -20.51
N ARG A 109 -5.26 -3.95 -20.26
CA ARG A 109 -4.80 -2.57 -20.27
C ARG A 109 -4.31 -2.19 -18.88
N TRP A 110 -3.11 -1.63 -18.80
CA TRP A 110 -2.42 -1.27 -17.56
C TRP A 110 -2.12 0.21 -17.54
N PHE A 111 -2.00 0.76 -16.35
CA PHE A 111 -1.43 2.08 -16.14
C PHE A 111 -0.57 2.11 -14.88
N VAL A 112 0.36 3.07 -14.88
CA VAL A 112 1.23 3.37 -13.75
C VAL A 112 0.98 4.81 -13.34
N PHE A 113 0.61 5.03 -12.10
CA PHE A 113 0.41 6.36 -11.53
C PHE A 113 1.46 6.61 -10.46
N GLU A 114 2.28 7.66 -10.66
CA GLU A 114 3.32 8.11 -9.73
C GLU A 114 2.85 9.35 -9.00
N THR A 115 3.10 9.41 -7.69
CA THR A 115 2.88 10.59 -6.86
C THR A 115 4.15 10.96 -6.11
N ARG A 116 4.39 12.26 -5.96
CA ARG A 116 5.46 12.84 -5.15
C ARG A 116 4.84 13.73 -4.09
N TRP A 117 5.34 13.62 -2.86
CA TRP A 117 4.76 14.28 -1.71
C TRP A 117 5.73 15.26 -1.08
N ARG A 118 5.24 16.45 -0.76
CA ARG A 118 5.95 17.49 -0.01
C ARG A 118 5.04 18.03 1.07
N ASP A 119 5.64 18.55 2.15
CA ASP A 119 4.89 19.35 3.12
C ASP A 119 4.80 20.82 2.67
N GLU A 120 4.11 21.65 3.43
CA GLU A 120 3.91 23.08 3.14
C GLU A 120 5.22 23.90 3.21
N THR A 121 6.30 23.36 3.77
CA THR A 121 7.63 24.00 3.76
C THR A 121 8.44 23.64 2.51
N GLY A 122 7.94 22.71 1.69
CA GLY A 122 8.63 22.20 0.52
C GLY A 122 9.53 20.98 0.80
N LEU A 123 9.57 20.48 2.06
CA LEU A 123 10.31 19.28 2.42
C LEU A 123 9.73 18.08 1.64
N ILE A 124 10.61 17.35 0.95
CA ILE A 124 10.25 16.12 0.24
C ILE A 124 10.00 15.02 1.28
N ILE A 125 8.78 14.50 1.30
CA ILE A 125 8.38 13.39 2.19
C ILE A 125 8.66 12.04 1.55
N GLY A 126 8.37 11.91 0.25
CA GLY A 126 8.56 10.66 -0.47
C GLY A 126 7.76 10.59 -1.75
N LYS A 127 7.66 9.40 -2.29
CA LYS A 127 6.84 9.11 -3.47
C LYS A 127 6.13 7.77 -3.34
N SER A 128 5.10 7.61 -4.15
CA SER A 128 4.38 6.35 -4.29
C SER A 128 4.09 6.07 -5.76
N ILE A 129 4.23 4.81 -6.17
CA ILE A 129 3.96 4.35 -7.52
C ILE A 129 2.97 3.20 -7.44
N VAL A 130 1.85 3.34 -8.10
CA VAL A 130 0.83 2.30 -8.19
C VAL A 130 0.72 1.77 -9.62
N THR A 131 0.71 0.45 -9.78
CA THR A 131 0.46 -0.22 -11.05
C THR A 131 -0.88 -0.93 -10.98
N MET A 132 -1.78 -0.58 -11.88
CA MET A 132 -3.14 -1.10 -11.93
C MET A 132 -3.48 -1.64 -13.30
N ALA A 133 -4.34 -2.67 -13.33
CA ALA A 133 -4.93 -3.19 -14.57
C ALA A 133 -6.41 -2.87 -14.62
N PHE A 134 -6.88 -2.34 -15.75
CA PHE A 134 -8.30 -2.16 -16.02
C PHE A 134 -9.05 -3.49 -15.98
N PRO A 135 -10.36 -3.48 -15.70
CA PRO A 135 -11.18 -4.68 -15.80
C PRO A 135 -11.04 -5.31 -17.19
N SER A 136 -10.93 -6.63 -17.26
CA SER A 136 -10.95 -7.37 -18.51
C SER A 136 -12.39 -7.49 -19.01
N GLU A 137 -12.62 -7.28 -20.32
CA GLU A 137 -13.92 -7.55 -20.95
C GLU A 137 -14.23 -9.06 -20.96
N GLN A 138 -13.20 -9.89 -20.96
CA GLN A 138 -13.32 -11.34 -20.82
C GLN A 138 -13.26 -11.71 -19.34
N ARG A 139 -14.42 -12.06 -18.80
CA ARG A 139 -14.59 -12.63 -17.47
C ARG A 139 -14.03 -14.05 -17.44
N THR A 140 -12.72 -14.20 -17.33
CA THR A 140 -12.11 -15.47 -16.94
C THR A 140 -11.88 -15.43 -15.43
N VAL A 141 -12.94 -15.73 -14.68
CA VAL A 141 -12.80 -16.29 -13.35
C VAL A 141 -12.00 -17.57 -13.56
N ASN A 142 -10.79 -17.69 -13.05
CA ASN A 142 -9.96 -18.90 -12.94
C ASN A 142 -8.77 -19.17 -13.88
N SER A 143 -8.26 -18.25 -14.68
CA SER A 143 -7.06 -18.65 -15.48
C SER A 143 -5.72 -18.02 -15.07
N ASP A 144 -5.70 -17.00 -14.21
CA ASP A 144 -4.44 -16.37 -13.81
C ASP A 144 -3.91 -16.83 -12.43
N GLN A 145 -4.61 -17.73 -11.74
CA GLN A 145 -4.15 -18.30 -10.46
C GLN A 145 -3.23 -19.53 -10.63
N GLU A 146 -3.09 -20.10 -11.83
CA GLU A 146 -2.23 -21.28 -12.05
C GLU A 146 -0.74 -20.96 -12.28
N GLY A 147 -0.34 -19.73 -12.22
CA GLY A 147 1.03 -19.33 -12.51
C GLY A 147 1.81 -18.87 -11.28
N ARG A 148 2.25 -19.76 -10.46
CA ARG A 148 3.31 -19.80 -9.45
C ARG A 148 2.82 -20.19 -8.08
N SER A 149 2.54 -21.48 -7.92
CA SER A 149 2.80 -22.14 -6.64
C SER A 149 4.30 -22.10 -6.37
N GLN A 150 4.82 -20.96 -5.91
CA GLN A 150 5.98 -21.01 -5.04
C GLN A 150 5.43 -21.49 -3.70
N LYS A 151 5.48 -22.80 -3.45
CA LYS A 151 5.56 -23.32 -2.09
C LYS A 151 6.68 -22.52 -1.44
N SER A 152 6.33 -21.58 -0.57
CA SER A 152 7.30 -21.05 0.36
C SER A 152 7.70 -22.23 1.23
N GLU A 153 8.82 -22.87 0.91
CA GLU A 153 9.51 -23.66 1.91
C GLU A 153 9.60 -22.76 3.14
N ILE A 154 9.06 -23.24 4.23
CA ILE A 154 9.21 -22.63 5.55
C ILE A 154 10.71 -22.68 5.83
N ARG A 155 11.44 -21.67 5.34
CA ARG A 155 12.83 -21.47 5.70
C ARG A 155 12.84 -20.89 7.09
N GLU A 156 13.73 -21.40 7.92
CA GLU A 156 13.90 -21.05 9.33
C GLU A 156 13.75 -19.53 9.53
N ARG A 157 12.91 -19.17 10.49
CA ARG A 157 12.71 -17.79 10.94
C ARG A 157 14.02 -17.33 11.57
N ASN A 158 14.83 -16.56 10.88
CA ASN A 158 15.89 -15.80 11.51
C ASN A 158 15.24 -14.75 12.41
N GLY A 159 15.43 -14.85 13.72
CA GLY A 159 14.70 -14.21 14.80
C GLY A 159 14.75 -12.68 14.92
N GLU A 160 15.02 -11.94 13.84
CA GLU A 160 15.16 -10.48 13.90
C GLU A 160 13.83 -9.72 13.78
N MET A 161 12.78 -10.30 13.22
CA MET A 161 11.50 -9.61 13.00
C MET A 161 10.38 -10.23 13.81
N THR A 162 9.65 -9.39 14.54
CA THR A 162 8.41 -9.82 15.21
C THR A 162 7.26 -9.71 14.20
N PRO A 163 6.58 -10.82 13.86
CA PRO A 163 5.46 -10.80 12.94
C PRO A 163 4.30 -9.93 13.48
N ILE A 164 3.60 -9.28 12.56
CA ILE A 164 2.36 -8.54 12.87
C ILE A 164 1.17 -9.39 12.43
N VAL A 165 0.32 -9.78 13.39
CA VAL A 165 -0.89 -10.58 13.14
C VAL A 165 -2.12 -9.70 13.28
N ARG A 166 -3.01 -9.72 12.29
CA ARG A 166 -4.24 -8.89 12.27
C ARG A 166 -5.43 -9.68 11.72
N ALA A 167 -6.52 -9.68 12.47
CA ALA A 167 -7.82 -10.13 11.97
C ALA A 167 -8.46 -9.02 11.13
N LEU A 168 -8.99 -9.37 9.97
CA LEU A 168 -9.60 -8.46 9.01
C LEU A 168 -11.12 -8.47 9.17
N THR A 169 -11.65 -7.66 10.07
CA THR A 169 -13.10 -7.55 10.25
C THR A 169 -13.71 -6.58 9.22
N GLN A 170 -15.00 -6.72 8.96
CA GLN A 170 -15.71 -5.80 8.06
C GLN A 170 -15.64 -4.35 8.53
N GLU A 171 -15.66 -4.12 9.84
CA GLU A 171 -15.55 -2.78 10.41
C GLU A 171 -14.22 -2.14 10.03
N LYS A 172 -13.11 -2.87 10.10
CA LYS A 172 -11.78 -2.40 9.69
C LYS A 172 -11.71 -2.12 8.19
N LEU A 173 -12.25 -3.02 7.37
CA LEU A 173 -12.29 -2.83 5.92
C LEU A 173 -13.11 -1.58 5.56
N THR A 174 -14.23 -1.38 6.23
CA THR A 174 -15.09 -0.20 6.05
C THR A 174 -14.36 1.06 6.47
N ALA A 175 -13.80 1.12 7.69
CA ALA A 175 -13.06 2.27 8.19
C ALA A 175 -11.87 2.65 7.29
N TYR A 176 -11.21 1.66 6.70
CA TYR A 176 -10.10 1.88 5.77
C TYR A 176 -10.52 2.47 4.42
N SER A 177 -11.71 2.13 3.94
CA SER A 177 -12.11 2.33 2.53
C SER A 177 -13.35 3.17 2.30
N GLU A 178 -14.19 3.44 3.31
CA GLU A 178 -15.53 4.04 3.16
C GLU A 178 -15.56 5.39 2.43
N ASP A 179 -14.46 6.14 2.48
CA ASP A 179 -14.30 7.43 1.84
C ASP A 179 -13.66 7.37 0.44
N SER A 180 -13.49 6.16 -0.12
CA SER A 180 -13.07 6.00 -1.51
C SER A 180 -14.18 6.37 -2.48
N ALA A 181 -13.82 6.81 -3.67
CA ALA A 181 -14.79 7.19 -4.69
C ALA A 181 -15.79 6.06 -5.00
N ASN A 182 -15.31 4.81 -5.05
CA ASN A 182 -16.18 3.65 -5.27
C ASN A 182 -17.07 3.33 -4.07
N ALA A 183 -16.59 3.51 -2.82
CA ALA A 183 -17.41 3.32 -1.64
C ALA A 183 -18.57 4.33 -1.56
N LEU A 184 -18.28 5.60 -1.82
CA LEU A 184 -19.28 6.67 -1.85
C LEU A 184 -20.36 6.47 -2.93
N ARG A 185 -20.05 5.70 -3.98
CA ARG A 185 -20.94 5.35 -5.08
C ARG A 185 -21.65 4.00 -4.89
N GLY A 186 -21.40 3.30 -3.77
CA GLY A 186 -21.96 1.96 -3.53
C GLY A 186 -21.35 0.85 -4.41
N LEU A 187 -20.14 1.06 -4.93
CA LEU A 187 -19.48 0.18 -5.90
C LEU A 187 -18.20 -0.48 -5.37
N SER A 188 -17.85 -0.25 -4.10
CA SER A 188 -16.62 -0.79 -3.52
C SER A 188 -16.78 -2.23 -3.08
N ILE A 189 -15.95 -3.11 -3.61
CA ILE A 189 -15.85 -4.51 -3.17
C ILE A 189 -15.31 -4.64 -1.73
N HIS A 190 -14.77 -3.56 -1.17
CA HIS A 190 -14.20 -3.53 0.17
C HIS A 190 -15.24 -3.19 1.25
N VAL A 191 -16.33 -2.51 0.86
CA VAL A 191 -17.33 -1.96 1.78
C VAL A 191 -18.71 -2.55 1.54
N GLN A 192 -19.11 -2.72 0.26
CA GLN A 192 -20.44 -3.18 -0.10
C GLN A 192 -20.45 -4.67 -0.46
N PRO A 193 -21.11 -5.53 0.35
CA PRO A 193 -21.18 -6.96 0.08
C PRO A 193 -21.78 -7.29 -1.30
N GLU A 194 -22.79 -6.52 -1.73
CA GLU A 194 -23.41 -6.74 -3.04
C GLU A 194 -22.47 -6.41 -4.21
N ALA A 195 -21.59 -5.41 -4.05
CA ALA A 195 -20.55 -5.13 -5.04
C ALA A 195 -19.51 -6.26 -5.11
N ALA A 196 -19.11 -6.80 -3.95
CA ALA A 196 -18.19 -7.94 -3.85
C ALA A 196 -18.80 -9.20 -4.51
N LYS A 197 -20.07 -9.53 -4.23
CA LYS A 197 -20.78 -10.65 -4.86
C LYS A 197 -20.87 -10.49 -6.38
N LYS A 198 -21.17 -9.30 -6.90
CA LYS A 198 -21.18 -9.01 -8.34
C LYS A 198 -19.80 -9.20 -8.97
N ALA A 199 -18.73 -8.96 -8.21
CA ALA A 199 -17.35 -9.20 -8.63
C ALA A 199 -16.92 -10.68 -8.51
N GLY A 200 -17.77 -11.56 -7.95
CA GLY A 200 -17.53 -13.00 -7.82
C GLY A 200 -16.89 -13.43 -6.52
N PHE A 201 -16.90 -12.56 -5.49
CA PHE A 201 -16.42 -12.90 -4.16
C PHE A 201 -17.58 -13.29 -3.22
N GLU A 202 -17.33 -14.20 -2.29
CA GLU A 202 -18.34 -14.62 -1.30
C GLU A 202 -18.68 -13.53 -0.30
N THR A 203 -17.70 -12.71 0.07
CA THR A 203 -17.82 -11.56 0.97
C THR A 203 -16.93 -10.41 0.48
N THR A 204 -16.86 -9.34 1.23
CA THR A 204 -16.00 -8.19 0.91
C THR A 204 -14.52 -8.57 0.95
N VAL A 205 -13.72 -7.83 0.20
CA VAL A 205 -12.29 -8.06 0.01
C VAL A 205 -11.49 -6.96 0.73
N ALA A 206 -10.44 -7.32 1.44
CA ALA A 206 -9.53 -6.37 2.04
C ALA A 206 -8.79 -5.55 0.97
N GLN A 207 -8.50 -4.28 1.25
CA GLN A 207 -7.59 -3.53 0.40
C GLN A 207 -6.16 -4.06 0.52
N GLY A 208 -5.48 -4.27 -0.61
CA GLY A 208 -4.09 -4.76 -0.63
C GLY A 208 -3.11 -3.86 0.13
N LEU A 209 -3.40 -2.57 0.27
CA LEU A 209 -2.59 -1.65 1.06
C LEU A 209 -2.64 -1.91 2.57
N MET A 210 -3.64 -2.61 3.12
CA MET A 210 -3.62 -3.05 4.51
C MET A 210 -2.42 -3.97 4.79
N SER A 211 -2.05 -4.84 3.82
CA SER A 211 -0.81 -5.61 3.90
C SER A 211 0.44 -4.73 3.94
N ALA A 212 0.46 -3.64 3.18
CA ALA A 212 1.57 -2.68 3.22
C ALA A 212 1.67 -1.97 4.58
N ASP A 213 0.54 -1.67 5.21
CA ASP A 213 0.51 -1.07 6.56
C ASP A 213 1.08 -2.02 7.61
N TYR A 214 0.71 -3.31 7.59
CA TYR A 214 1.22 -4.31 8.53
C TYR A 214 2.72 -4.57 8.35
N ILE A 215 3.19 -4.67 7.09
CA ILE A 215 4.61 -4.75 6.78
C ILE A 215 5.34 -3.47 7.24
N SER A 216 4.78 -2.30 6.99
CA SER A 216 5.38 -1.02 7.41
C SER A 216 5.46 -0.88 8.92
N GLU A 217 4.48 -1.37 9.69
CA GLU A 217 4.52 -1.44 11.17
C GLU A 217 5.64 -2.34 11.64
N MET A 218 5.78 -3.53 11.06
CA MET A 218 6.88 -4.47 11.34
C MET A 218 8.24 -3.83 11.06
N MET A 219 8.39 -3.17 9.91
CA MET A 219 9.64 -2.50 9.53
C MET A 219 9.92 -1.27 10.40
N THR A 220 8.90 -0.54 10.86
CA THR A 220 9.04 0.55 11.84
C THR A 220 9.62 0.03 13.15
N SER A 221 9.12 -1.10 13.62
CA SER A 221 9.62 -1.75 14.86
C SER A 221 11.06 -2.25 14.73
N LEU A 222 11.45 -2.70 13.54
CA LEU A 222 12.79 -3.22 13.28
C LEU A 222 13.82 -2.11 13.04
N LEU A 223 13.49 -1.13 12.20
CA LEU A 223 14.45 -0.15 11.67
C LEU A 223 14.32 1.23 12.33
N GLY A 224 13.23 1.49 13.06
CA GLY A 224 13.04 2.77 13.70
C GLY A 224 13.04 3.92 12.69
N LYS A 225 13.91 4.92 12.92
CA LYS A 225 13.99 6.15 12.11
C LYS A 225 14.35 5.89 10.66
N GLU A 226 15.20 4.92 10.39
CA GLU A 226 15.69 4.59 9.06
C GLU A 226 14.55 4.14 8.13
N TRP A 227 13.44 3.62 8.69
CA TRP A 227 12.25 3.28 7.90
C TRP A 227 11.46 4.52 7.41
N PHE A 228 11.60 5.65 8.07
CA PHE A 228 10.99 6.92 7.69
C PHE A 228 11.87 7.75 6.74
N GLU A 229 13.15 7.40 6.62
CA GLU A 229 14.15 8.18 5.88
C GLU A 229 14.91 7.25 4.92
N ASN A 230 14.84 7.51 3.61
CA ASN A 230 15.56 6.74 2.59
C ASN A 230 15.25 5.24 2.55
N ALA A 231 14.01 4.87 2.82
CA ALA A 231 13.54 3.50 2.71
C ALA A 231 12.63 3.32 1.49
N LYS A 232 12.50 2.07 1.06
CA LYS A 232 11.62 1.68 -0.04
C LYS A 232 10.89 0.39 0.31
N LEU A 233 9.58 0.38 0.04
CA LEU A 233 8.71 -0.79 0.06
C LEU A 233 8.21 -1.05 -1.36
N SER A 234 8.33 -2.27 -1.87
CA SER A 234 7.82 -2.68 -3.18
C SER A 234 7.04 -3.98 -3.02
N LEU A 235 5.75 -3.96 -3.25
CA LEU A 235 4.84 -5.07 -3.02
C LEU A 235 4.04 -5.42 -4.27
N ALA A 236 3.80 -6.71 -4.47
CA ALA A 236 2.86 -7.26 -5.44
C ALA A 236 1.70 -7.95 -4.73
N SER A 237 0.46 -7.69 -5.16
CA SER A 237 -0.72 -8.43 -4.73
C SER A 237 -0.76 -9.77 -5.44
N LEU A 238 -0.84 -10.86 -4.69
CA LEU A 238 -0.80 -12.23 -5.21
C LEU A 238 -2.18 -12.88 -5.21
N ARG A 239 -2.95 -12.66 -4.13
CA ARG A 239 -4.28 -13.23 -3.92
C ARG A 239 -5.20 -12.22 -3.24
N PRO A 240 -6.52 -12.25 -3.52
CA PRO A 240 -7.49 -11.53 -2.72
C PRO A 240 -7.52 -12.09 -1.30
N VAL A 241 -7.86 -11.24 -0.34
CA VAL A 241 -8.07 -11.59 1.07
C VAL A 241 -9.48 -11.18 1.43
N LEU A 242 -10.24 -12.07 2.04
CA LEU A 242 -11.62 -11.84 2.37
C LEU A 242 -11.82 -11.28 3.78
N SER A 243 -12.91 -10.58 3.98
CA SER A 243 -13.36 -10.20 5.33
C SER A 243 -13.54 -11.44 6.20
N GLY A 244 -13.04 -11.38 7.44
CA GLY A 244 -13.02 -12.51 8.38
C GLY A 244 -11.71 -13.30 8.41
N GLU A 245 -10.83 -13.13 7.41
CA GLU A 245 -9.51 -13.77 7.42
C GLU A 245 -8.55 -13.09 8.40
N THR A 246 -7.48 -13.82 8.74
CA THR A 246 -6.34 -13.28 9.51
C THR A 246 -5.13 -13.23 8.62
N LEU A 247 -4.42 -12.11 8.66
CA LEU A 247 -3.13 -11.93 8.00
C LEU A 247 -1.99 -11.88 8.99
N THR A 248 -0.85 -12.45 8.59
CA THR A 248 0.42 -12.34 9.29
C THR A 248 1.44 -11.67 8.36
N ALA A 249 1.93 -10.49 8.73
CA ALA A 249 3.06 -9.86 8.06
C ALA A 249 4.36 -10.46 8.60
N ASN A 250 5.21 -10.88 7.68
CA ASN A 250 6.49 -11.53 7.93
C ASN A 250 7.59 -10.89 7.08
N GLY A 251 8.84 -11.15 7.47
CA GLY A 251 9.99 -10.75 6.70
C GLY A 251 11.27 -11.45 7.13
N ARG A 252 12.30 -11.34 6.30
CA ARG A 252 13.66 -11.80 6.61
C ARG A 252 14.69 -10.92 5.92
N LEU A 253 15.86 -10.77 6.52
CA LEU A 253 16.99 -10.13 5.86
C LEU A 253 17.45 -11.01 4.68
N ALA A 254 17.47 -10.43 3.48
CA ALA A 254 17.90 -11.09 2.26
C ALA A 254 19.34 -10.70 1.90
N GLU A 255 19.69 -9.42 2.09
CA GLU A 255 20.99 -8.89 1.70
C GLU A 255 21.38 -7.72 2.60
N SER A 256 22.68 -7.59 2.84
CA SER A 256 23.30 -6.46 3.53
C SER A 256 24.55 -6.05 2.74
N ALA A 257 24.55 -4.87 2.13
CA ALA A 257 25.61 -4.39 1.26
C ALA A 257 26.12 -3.01 1.72
N PRO A 258 27.44 -2.81 1.87
CA PRO A 258 28.01 -1.49 2.17
C PRO A 258 27.67 -0.49 1.06
N GLU A 259 27.30 0.74 1.45
CA GLU A 259 27.02 1.83 0.52
C GLU A 259 27.61 3.14 1.09
N GLY A 260 28.88 3.37 0.86
CA GLY A 260 29.62 4.48 1.44
C GLY A 260 29.73 4.38 2.97
N ALA A 261 29.18 5.37 3.67
CA ALA A 261 29.18 5.43 5.14
C ALA A 261 27.98 4.72 5.79
N VAL A 262 27.11 4.10 5.00
CA VAL A 262 25.91 3.38 5.45
C VAL A 262 25.89 1.97 4.89
N VAL A 263 24.94 1.17 5.35
CA VAL A 263 24.69 -0.18 4.85
C VAL A 263 23.29 -0.22 4.26
N ARG A 264 23.15 -0.68 3.02
CA ARG A 264 21.85 -1.00 2.44
C ARG A 264 21.45 -2.39 2.91
N ARG A 265 20.36 -2.46 3.68
CA ARG A 265 19.71 -3.72 4.04
C ARG A 265 18.49 -3.94 3.15
N THR A 266 18.40 -5.12 2.56
CA THR A 266 17.25 -5.56 1.74
C THR A 266 16.59 -6.74 2.44
N TYR A 267 15.29 -6.62 2.63
CA TYR A 267 14.46 -7.64 3.27
C TYR A 267 13.46 -8.19 2.25
N GLU A 268 13.28 -9.50 2.24
CA GLU A 268 12.08 -10.10 1.68
C GLU A 268 10.96 -9.95 2.69
N VAL A 269 9.80 -9.45 2.25
CA VAL A 269 8.64 -9.20 3.11
C VAL A 269 7.39 -9.77 2.45
N TRP A 270 6.47 -10.29 3.26
CA TRP A 270 5.21 -10.83 2.76
C TRP A 270 4.11 -10.78 3.82
N CYS A 271 2.85 -10.84 3.37
CA CYS A 271 1.72 -11.22 4.21
C CYS A 271 1.21 -12.58 3.78
N GLU A 272 0.89 -13.43 4.76
CA GLU A 272 0.29 -14.74 4.54
C GLU A 272 -1.05 -14.85 5.27
N ASN A 273 -1.96 -15.68 4.72
CA ASN A 273 -3.21 -16.04 5.36
C ASN A 273 -3.01 -17.13 6.42
N ALA A 274 -4.10 -17.55 7.08
CA ALA A 274 -4.06 -18.60 8.11
C ALA A 274 -3.61 -19.99 7.58
N LEU A 275 -3.61 -20.20 6.26
CA LEU A 275 -3.13 -21.41 5.62
C LEU A 275 -1.62 -21.35 5.28
N GLY A 276 -0.94 -20.23 5.60
CA GLY A 276 0.46 -20.02 5.24
C GLY A 276 0.68 -19.65 3.78
N GLU A 277 -0.37 -19.29 3.03
CA GLU A 277 -0.25 -18.89 1.65
C GLU A 277 0.03 -17.39 1.56
N ALA A 278 1.07 -17.01 0.81
CA ALA A 278 1.38 -15.61 0.58
C ALA A 278 0.28 -14.93 -0.25
N VAL A 279 -0.27 -13.86 0.30
CA VAL A 279 -1.30 -13.01 -0.35
C VAL A 279 -0.72 -11.73 -0.92
N THR A 280 0.38 -11.27 -0.34
CA THR A 280 1.17 -10.12 -0.79
C THR A 280 2.64 -10.45 -0.56
N ALA A 281 3.53 -10.13 -1.49
CA ALA A 281 4.96 -10.32 -1.31
C ALA A 281 5.77 -9.24 -2.02
N GLY A 282 7.01 -9.05 -1.55
CA GLY A 282 7.91 -8.09 -2.14
C GLY A 282 9.19 -7.86 -1.35
N THR A 283 9.70 -6.64 -1.42
CA THR A 283 10.94 -6.24 -0.78
C THR A 283 10.79 -4.94 0.00
N ALA A 284 11.49 -4.86 1.12
CA ALA A 284 11.70 -3.63 1.88
C ALA A 284 13.20 -3.34 1.91
N THR A 285 13.61 -2.10 1.62
CA THR A 285 15.01 -1.69 1.71
C THR A 285 15.15 -0.44 2.55
N ALA A 286 16.25 -0.32 3.28
CA ALA A 286 16.59 0.89 4.01
C ALA A 286 18.12 1.09 4.04
N LEU A 287 18.53 2.35 4.19
CA LEU A 287 19.91 2.70 4.50
C LEU A 287 20.03 2.80 6.02
N VAL A 288 20.86 1.95 6.61
CA VAL A 288 21.11 1.92 8.05
C VAL A 288 22.54 2.31 8.37
N ARG A 289 22.78 2.83 9.55
CA ARG A 289 24.15 3.05 10.01
C ARG A 289 24.83 1.71 10.24
N PRO A 290 26.14 1.58 9.98
CA PRO A 290 26.90 0.41 10.41
C PRO A 290 26.80 0.26 11.92
N ASP A 291 26.69 -0.99 12.40
CA ASP A 291 26.73 -1.34 13.83
C ASP A 291 28.10 -1.05 14.41
#